data_818514e0b3b954976e18e878f1640c2f
#
_entry.id   818514e0b3b954976e18e878f1640c2f
#
_cell.length_a   1.000
_cell.length_b   1.000
_cell.length_c   1.000
_cell.angle_alpha   90.00
_cell.angle_beta   90.00
_cell.angle_gamma   90.00
#
_symmetry.space_group_name_H-M   'P 1'
#
loop_
_entity.id
_entity.type
_entity.pdbx_description
1 polymer ?
#
loop_
_entity_poly.entity_id
_entity_poly.type
_entity_poly.pdbx_seq_one_letter_code
_entity_poly.pdbx_strand_id
1 'polypeptide(L)'
;MDGDSNLQIKRRMIAVKPATPEALAPYGRILGRGSGIMPTDSGFYSGKVAITKPVKFQSDSDTCLSLATIQPRAFELEHIERHYKHTQAFIPLGGKPFIVVFGAPTAGPEPDFDQLEAFRFDGTDGFCMHIGTWHEFPFSLEADTDVIVILRNETNRNLAAKDGGEAHGDDLSKLNILQRTGAVFALQV
;
A
#
# COMPACT_ATOMS: atom_id res chain seq x y z
N MET A 1 23.77 -41.90 0.94
CA MET A 1 22.75 -41.45 1.97
C MET A 1 22.52 -40.00 1.74
N ASP A 2 21.64 -39.72 0.80
CA ASP A 2 21.31 -38.37 0.42
C ASP A 2 20.19 -37.88 1.37
N GLY A 3 20.60 -37.03 2.30
CA GLY A 3 19.68 -36.37 3.19
C GLY A 3 18.91 -35.30 2.43
N ASP A 4 17.75 -35.67 1.93
CA ASP A 4 16.75 -34.74 1.40
C ASP A 4 16.26 -33.88 2.58
N SER A 5 16.98 -32.80 2.88
CA SER A 5 16.53 -31.79 3.82
C SER A 5 15.40 -31.03 3.14
N ASN A 6 14.18 -31.56 3.26
CA ASN A 6 12.95 -30.88 2.90
C ASN A 6 12.87 -29.62 3.79
N LEU A 7 13.48 -28.53 3.38
CA LEU A 7 13.41 -27.21 4.03
C LEU A 7 11.96 -26.75 3.93
N GLN A 8 11.17 -27.09 4.95
CA GLN A 8 9.78 -26.67 5.04
C GLN A 8 9.78 -25.14 5.23
N ILE A 9 9.47 -24.40 4.16
CA ILE A 9 9.39 -22.92 4.19
C ILE A 9 8.37 -22.52 5.27
N LYS A 10 8.81 -21.73 6.24
CA LYS A 10 7.96 -21.24 7.32
C LYS A 10 6.84 -20.37 6.73
N ARG A 11 5.61 -20.61 7.15
CA ARG A 11 4.45 -19.81 6.74
C ARG A 11 3.97 -18.94 7.92
N ARG A 12 3.79 -17.65 7.68
CA ARG A 12 3.28 -16.68 8.64
C ARG A 12 1.95 -16.14 8.13
N MET A 13 0.93 -16.14 8.99
CA MET A 13 -0.40 -15.67 8.64
C MET A 13 -0.61 -14.25 9.13
N ILE A 14 -1.18 -13.40 8.28
CA ILE A 14 -1.62 -12.04 8.61
C ILE A 14 -3.13 -12.00 8.47
N ALA A 15 -3.84 -11.75 9.58
CA ALA A 15 -5.29 -11.59 9.56
C ALA A 15 -5.68 -10.28 8.87
N VAL A 16 -6.66 -10.35 7.98
CA VAL A 16 -7.20 -9.16 7.29
C VAL A 16 -8.24 -8.49 8.17
N LYS A 17 -8.05 -7.18 8.42
CA LYS A 17 -8.90 -6.32 9.24
C LYS A 17 -9.70 -5.35 8.37
N PRO A 18 -10.85 -4.83 8.81
CA PRO A 18 -11.50 -3.71 8.15
C PRO A 18 -10.61 -2.46 8.15
N ALA A 19 -10.61 -1.71 7.03
CA ALA A 19 -9.96 -0.42 6.94
C ALA A 19 -10.78 0.64 7.69
N THR A 20 -10.31 1.06 8.87
CA THR A 20 -10.91 2.15 9.64
C THR A 20 -9.92 3.31 9.83
N PRO A 21 -10.40 4.56 10.02
CA PRO A 21 -9.50 5.70 10.23
C PRO A 21 -8.51 5.50 11.40
N GLU A 22 -8.97 4.89 12.48
CA GLU A 22 -8.17 4.65 13.69
C GLU A 22 -7.08 3.61 13.43
N ALA A 23 -7.46 2.48 12.82
CA ALA A 23 -6.53 1.40 12.54
C ALA A 23 -5.48 1.79 11.48
N LEU A 24 -5.85 2.64 10.53
CA LEU A 24 -4.98 3.12 9.46
C LEU A 24 -4.13 4.34 9.83
N ALA A 25 -4.39 4.98 10.98
CA ALA A 25 -3.71 6.21 11.39
C ALA A 25 -2.17 6.14 11.39
N PRO A 26 -1.53 5.01 11.77
CA PRO A 26 -0.07 4.88 11.71
C PRO A 26 0.51 4.88 10.28
N TYR A 27 -0.30 4.50 9.29
CA TYR A 27 0.14 4.26 7.91
C TYR A 27 -0.24 5.39 6.95
N GLY A 28 -1.30 6.14 7.24
CA GLY A 28 -1.81 7.18 6.35
C GLY A 28 -3.20 7.68 6.73
N ARG A 29 -3.94 8.13 5.72
CA ARG A 29 -5.31 8.66 5.87
C ARG A 29 -6.22 8.16 4.77
N ILE A 30 -7.46 7.85 5.14
CA ILE A 30 -8.53 7.51 4.20
C ILE A 30 -8.87 8.74 3.35
N LEU A 31 -8.97 8.53 2.04
CA LEU A 31 -9.40 9.52 1.05
C LEU A 31 -10.84 9.22 0.65
N GLY A 32 -11.78 9.78 1.40
CA GLY A 32 -13.19 9.59 1.13
C GLY A 32 -14.07 9.96 2.31
N ARG A 33 -15.33 9.60 2.23
CA ARG A 33 -16.32 9.90 3.29
C ARG A 33 -16.02 9.14 4.58
N GLY A 34 -15.39 7.96 4.47
CA GLY A 34 -14.94 7.15 5.59
C GLY A 34 -13.75 7.75 6.36
N SER A 35 -13.21 8.92 5.96
CA SER A 35 -12.09 9.57 6.64
C SER A 35 -12.39 10.06 8.07
N GLY A 36 -13.66 10.16 8.45
CA GLY A 36 -14.10 10.75 9.72
C GLY A 36 -13.95 12.28 9.82
N ILE A 37 -13.47 12.93 8.74
CA ILE A 37 -13.25 14.39 8.72
C ILE A 37 -14.50 15.08 8.19
N MET A 38 -14.98 16.06 8.94
CA MET A 38 -16.14 16.85 8.52
C MET A 38 -15.81 17.69 7.28
N PRO A 39 -16.63 17.61 6.23
CA PRO A 39 -16.46 18.45 5.06
C PRO A 39 -16.80 19.91 5.38
N THR A 40 -16.15 20.82 4.66
CA THR A 40 -16.43 22.27 4.71
C THR A 40 -17.08 22.73 3.41
N ASP A 41 -17.99 23.69 3.50
CA ASP A 41 -18.57 24.30 2.30
C ASP A 41 -17.46 24.93 1.43
N SER A 42 -17.54 24.74 0.12
CA SER A 42 -16.63 25.37 -0.85
C SER A 42 -16.75 26.91 -0.90
N GLY A 43 -17.85 27.46 -0.42
CA GLY A 43 -18.15 28.91 -0.41
C GLY A 43 -18.72 29.45 -1.74
N PHE A 44 -18.86 28.64 -2.79
CA PHE A 44 -19.30 29.10 -4.12
C PHE A 44 -20.65 28.58 -4.58
N TYR A 45 -21.14 27.48 -4.04
CA TYR A 45 -22.30 26.76 -4.59
C TYR A 45 -23.49 26.70 -3.64
N SER A 46 -23.65 27.71 -2.76
CA SER A 46 -24.77 27.81 -1.80
C SER A 46 -24.93 26.54 -0.95
N GLY A 47 -23.84 25.99 -0.42
CA GLY A 47 -23.84 24.79 0.41
C GLY A 47 -24.00 23.46 -0.35
N LYS A 48 -24.07 23.48 -1.70
CA LYS A 48 -24.25 22.25 -2.49
C LYS A 48 -22.94 21.51 -2.77
N VAL A 49 -21.79 22.13 -2.50
CA VAL A 49 -20.47 21.52 -2.67
C VAL A 49 -19.70 21.62 -1.35
N ALA A 50 -19.40 20.47 -0.79
CA ALA A 50 -18.57 20.33 0.41
C ALA A 50 -17.27 19.63 0.08
N ILE A 51 -16.16 20.08 0.67
CA ILE A 51 -14.81 19.59 0.43
C ILE A 51 -14.24 19.03 1.71
N THR A 52 -13.70 17.82 1.64
CA THR A 52 -12.94 17.20 2.72
C THR A 52 -11.46 17.20 2.34
N LYS A 53 -10.58 17.59 3.26
CA LYS A 53 -9.11 17.60 3.07
C LYS A 53 -8.45 16.72 4.12
N PRO A 54 -8.50 15.38 3.96
CA PRO A 54 -8.04 14.44 4.99
C PRO A 54 -6.53 14.38 5.13
N VAL A 55 -5.78 14.73 4.08
CA VAL A 55 -4.32 14.66 4.04
C VAL A 55 -3.76 15.70 3.09
N LYS A 56 -2.53 16.15 3.36
CA LYS A 56 -1.73 16.92 2.42
C LYS A 56 -0.88 15.94 1.60
N PHE A 57 -1.09 15.87 0.29
CA PHE A 57 -0.18 15.16 -0.61
C PHE A 57 1.16 15.90 -0.66
N GLN A 58 2.26 15.17 -0.50
CA GLN A 58 3.62 15.70 -0.47
C GLN A 58 4.46 14.98 -1.51
N SER A 59 5.27 15.74 -2.25
CA SER A 59 6.32 15.25 -3.14
C SER A 59 7.35 16.35 -3.29
N ASP A 60 8.62 16.00 -3.36
CA ASP A 60 9.72 16.94 -3.58
C ASP A 60 10.02 17.13 -5.07
N SER A 61 9.31 16.47 -5.96
CA SER A 61 9.46 16.51 -7.41
C SER A 61 8.15 16.17 -8.12
N ASP A 62 8.19 16.10 -9.45
CA ASP A 62 7.05 15.78 -10.30
C ASP A 62 6.41 14.45 -9.92
N THR A 63 5.09 14.44 -9.94
CA THR A 63 4.27 13.25 -9.69
C THR A 63 3.67 12.74 -10.99
N CYS A 64 3.40 11.45 -11.05
CA CYS A 64 2.56 10.85 -12.07
C CYS A 64 1.25 10.34 -11.47
N LEU A 65 0.27 10.27 -12.33
CA LEU A 65 -1.03 9.68 -12.09
C LEU A 65 -1.15 8.50 -13.05
N SER A 66 -1.21 7.30 -12.51
CA SER A 66 -1.26 6.05 -13.28
C SER A 66 -2.54 5.29 -12.96
N LEU A 67 -3.05 4.56 -13.94
CA LEU A 67 -4.10 3.56 -13.74
C LEU A 67 -3.44 2.19 -13.63
N ALA A 68 -3.73 1.47 -12.57
CA ALA A 68 -3.38 0.07 -12.41
C ALA A 68 -4.65 -0.78 -12.46
N THR A 69 -4.72 -1.72 -13.41
CA THR A 69 -5.77 -2.75 -13.45
C THR A 69 -5.22 -4.02 -12.83
N ILE A 70 -5.79 -4.42 -11.70
CA ILE A 70 -5.27 -5.49 -10.85
C ILE A 70 -6.12 -6.75 -11.05
N GLN A 71 -5.44 -7.86 -11.36
CA GLN A 71 -6.06 -9.19 -11.40
C GLN A 71 -5.87 -9.90 -10.05
N PRO A 72 -6.79 -10.80 -9.66
CA PRO A 72 -6.60 -11.65 -8.50
C PRO A 72 -5.29 -12.44 -8.59
N ARG A 73 -4.54 -12.48 -7.50
CA ARG A 73 -3.33 -13.28 -7.34
C ARG A 73 -3.36 -13.98 -6.00
N ALA A 74 -2.44 -14.91 -5.77
CA ALA A 74 -2.29 -15.56 -4.47
C ALA A 74 -2.15 -14.49 -3.37
N PHE A 75 -2.86 -14.67 -2.26
CA PHE A 75 -2.80 -13.79 -1.10
C PHE A 75 -1.52 -14.05 -0.29
N GLU A 76 -0.37 -13.90 -0.97
CA GLU A 76 0.96 -14.08 -0.43
C GLU A 76 1.80 -12.85 -0.75
N LEU A 77 2.51 -12.33 0.25
CA LEU A 77 3.38 -11.19 0.07
C LEU A 77 4.69 -11.66 -0.55
N GLU A 78 4.97 -11.20 -1.75
CA GLU A 78 6.26 -11.41 -2.43
C GLU A 78 7.23 -10.30 -2.11
N HIS A 79 6.74 -9.07 -2.06
CA HIS A 79 7.54 -7.88 -1.87
C HIS A 79 6.90 -6.96 -0.82
N ILE A 80 7.71 -6.04 -0.33
CA ILE A 80 7.24 -4.89 0.45
C ILE A 80 8.10 -3.68 0.10
N GLU A 81 7.48 -2.51 -0.06
CA GLU A 81 8.18 -1.30 -0.47
C GLU A 81 7.85 -0.09 0.40
N ARG A 82 8.73 0.90 0.40
CA ARG A 82 8.47 2.23 0.96
C ARG A 82 9.06 3.33 0.10
N HIS A 83 8.50 4.53 0.24
CA HIS A 83 8.97 5.74 -0.42
C HIS A 83 9.45 6.75 0.60
N TYR A 84 10.55 7.45 0.28
CA TYR A 84 11.23 8.36 1.21
C TYR A 84 10.87 9.82 1.01
N LYS A 85 10.38 10.21 -0.18
CA LYS A 85 10.30 11.61 -0.61
C LYS A 85 8.89 12.05 -0.99
N HIS A 86 7.92 11.14 -0.96
CA HIS A 86 6.53 11.46 -1.27
C HIS A 86 5.54 10.60 -0.48
N THR A 87 4.33 11.12 -0.34
CA THR A 87 3.14 10.35 0.05
C THR A 87 2.60 9.66 -1.20
N GLN A 88 2.20 8.40 -1.08
CA GLN A 88 1.58 7.68 -2.20
C GLN A 88 0.09 7.53 -1.96
N ALA A 89 -0.72 7.63 -3.00
CA ALA A 89 -2.15 7.43 -2.90
C ALA A 89 -2.63 6.30 -3.81
N PHE A 90 -3.55 5.48 -3.29
CA PHE A 90 -4.37 4.52 -4.01
C PHE A 90 -5.82 5.00 -3.99
N ILE A 91 -6.42 5.21 -5.16
CA ILE A 91 -7.80 5.67 -5.30
C ILE A 91 -8.54 4.67 -6.17
N PRO A 92 -9.44 3.84 -5.60
CA PRO A 92 -10.16 2.85 -6.37
C PRO A 92 -11.14 3.51 -7.35
N LEU A 93 -11.30 2.88 -8.50
CA LEU A 93 -12.36 3.17 -9.45
C LEU A 93 -13.32 1.98 -9.54
N GLY A 94 -14.60 2.26 -9.69
CA GLY A 94 -15.61 1.22 -9.90
C GLY A 94 -16.08 0.48 -8.66
N GLY A 95 -15.64 0.85 -7.45
CA GLY A 95 -16.19 0.33 -6.19
C GLY A 95 -15.82 -1.11 -5.86
N LYS A 96 -14.76 -1.68 -6.49
CA LYS A 96 -14.31 -3.06 -6.21
C LYS A 96 -13.43 -3.13 -4.98
N PRO A 97 -13.64 -4.12 -4.09
CA PRO A 97 -12.86 -4.23 -2.85
C PRO A 97 -11.43 -4.73 -3.13
N PHE A 98 -10.51 -4.29 -2.27
CA PHE A 98 -9.10 -4.68 -2.32
C PHE A 98 -8.49 -4.75 -0.93
N ILE A 99 -7.33 -5.42 -0.82
CA ILE A 99 -6.58 -5.54 0.43
C ILE A 99 -5.20 -4.89 0.23
N VAL A 100 -4.73 -4.15 1.22
CA VAL A 100 -3.37 -3.62 1.27
C VAL A 100 -2.71 -4.08 2.58
N VAL A 101 -1.43 -4.45 2.49
CA VAL A 101 -0.60 -4.73 3.65
C VAL A 101 0.27 -3.53 3.94
N PHE A 102 0.34 -3.15 5.22
CA PHE A 102 1.14 -2.04 5.69
C PHE A 102 2.09 -2.45 6.81
N GLY A 103 3.20 -1.73 6.90
CA GLY A 103 4.09 -1.66 8.04
C GLY A 103 4.36 -0.19 8.40
N ALA A 104 4.47 0.11 9.68
CA ALA A 104 4.80 1.46 10.12
C ALA A 104 6.19 1.88 9.59
N PRO A 105 6.43 3.19 9.38
CA PRO A 105 7.75 3.70 9.03
C PRO A 105 8.81 3.24 10.04
N THR A 106 9.96 2.80 9.55
CA THR A 106 11.10 2.37 10.36
C THR A 106 12.33 3.24 10.09
N ALA A 107 13.17 3.43 11.10
CA ALA A 107 14.46 4.11 10.91
C ALA A 107 15.48 3.23 10.16
N GLY A 108 15.33 1.91 10.26
CA GLY A 108 16.20 0.93 9.61
C GLY A 108 15.84 0.68 8.13
N PRO A 109 16.63 -0.14 7.43
CA PRO A 109 16.41 -0.47 6.03
C PRO A 109 15.28 -1.46 5.78
N GLU A 110 14.70 -2.04 6.82
CA GLU A 110 13.66 -3.08 6.75
C GLU A 110 12.44 -2.69 7.59
N PRO A 111 11.25 -3.22 7.25
CA PRO A 111 10.07 -3.11 8.10
C PRO A 111 10.25 -3.96 9.36
N ASP A 112 9.41 -3.72 10.36
CA ASP A 112 9.18 -4.71 11.40
C ASP A 112 8.24 -5.79 10.82
N PHE A 113 8.81 -6.90 10.38
CA PHE A 113 8.06 -8.00 9.76
C PHE A 113 7.06 -8.66 10.72
N ASP A 114 7.21 -8.49 12.03
CA ASP A 114 6.29 -9.03 13.03
C ASP A 114 5.06 -8.13 13.24
N GLN A 115 5.13 -6.88 12.78
CA GLN A 115 4.09 -5.86 12.93
C GLN A 115 3.41 -5.49 11.59
N LEU A 116 3.55 -6.31 10.56
CA LEU A 116 2.80 -6.11 9.33
C LEU A 116 1.31 -6.37 9.55
N GLU A 117 0.48 -5.48 9.05
CA GLU A 117 -0.98 -5.56 9.16
C GLU A 117 -1.65 -5.48 7.78
N ALA A 118 -2.72 -6.23 7.59
CA ALA A 118 -3.49 -6.25 6.35
C ALA A 118 -4.88 -5.64 6.55
N PHE A 119 -5.30 -4.80 5.61
CA PHE A 119 -6.58 -4.09 5.68
C PHE A 119 -7.39 -4.25 4.40
N ARG A 120 -8.67 -4.53 4.57
CA ARG A 120 -9.64 -4.61 3.47
C ARG A 120 -10.35 -3.28 3.32
N PHE A 121 -10.25 -2.71 2.13
CA PHE A 121 -11.03 -1.59 1.65
C PHE A 121 -12.23 -2.10 0.86
N ASP A 122 -13.38 -1.43 0.96
CA ASP A 122 -14.60 -1.81 0.26
C ASP A 122 -14.69 -1.27 -1.19
N GLY A 123 -13.70 -0.48 -1.60
CA GLY A 123 -13.64 0.10 -2.94
C GLY A 123 -14.31 1.47 -3.06
N THR A 124 -14.91 2.01 -2.00
CA THR A 124 -15.55 3.34 -2.03
C THR A 124 -14.61 4.47 -1.65
N ASP A 125 -13.64 4.18 -0.78
CA ASP A 125 -12.65 5.14 -0.29
C ASP A 125 -11.24 4.77 -0.76
N GLY A 126 -10.45 5.78 -1.09
CA GLY A 126 -9.02 5.65 -1.33
C GLY A 126 -8.20 5.77 -0.05
N PHE A 127 -6.89 5.68 -0.18
CA PHE A 127 -5.94 5.82 0.92
C PHE A 127 -4.69 6.57 0.48
N CYS A 128 -4.22 7.49 1.29
CA CYS A 128 -2.95 8.18 1.07
C CYS A 128 -1.99 7.84 2.22
N MET A 129 -0.89 7.18 1.87
CA MET A 129 0.13 6.72 2.79
C MET A 129 1.03 7.85 3.25
N HIS A 130 1.50 7.80 4.49
CA HIS A 130 2.57 8.66 4.97
C HIS A 130 3.90 8.30 4.28
N ILE A 131 4.81 9.27 4.20
CA ILE A 131 6.18 9.02 3.76
C ILE A 131 6.80 7.96 4.68
N GLY A 132 7.48 6.98 4.08
CA GLY A 132 8.15 5.91 4.80
C GLY A 132 7.27 4.73 5.20
N THR A 133 5.97 4.78 4.97
CA THR A 133 5.07 3.65 5.21
C THR A 133 5.45 2.49 4.30
N TRP A 134 5.74 1.34 4.91
CA TRP A 134 5.94 0.09 4.19
C TRP A 134 4.61 -0.44 3.69
N HIS A 135 4.56 -0.91 2.45
CA HIS A 135 3.35 -1.45 1.87
C HIS A 135 3.64 -2.43 0.73
N GLU A 136 2.69 -3.33 0.46
CA GLU A 136 2.65 -4.12 -0.77
C GLU A 136 1.60 -3.51 -1.70
N PHE A 137 1.77 -3.73 -3.00
CA PHE A 137 0.77 -3.33 -3.99
C PHE A 137 -0.57 -4.03 -3.70
N PRO A 138 -1.72 -3.37 -3.90
CA PRO A 138 -3.02 -3.93 -3.52
C PRO A 138 -3.29 -5.33 -4.09
N PHE A 139 -3.91 -6.17 -3.29
CA PHE A 139 -4.51 -7.44 -3.70
C PHE A 139 -5.96 -7.19 -4.07
N SER A 140 -6.34 -7.51 -5.30
CA SER A 140 -7.74 -7.43 -5.70
C SER A 140 -8.52 -8.66 -5.21
N LEU A 141 -9.78 -8.45 -4.85
CA LEU A 141 -10.73 -9.52 -4.54
C LEU A 141 -11.57 -9.91 -5.76
N GLU A 142 -11.57 -9.06 -6.79
CA GLU A 142 -12.31 -9.24 -8.03
C GLU A 142 -11.41 -8.94 -9.23
N ALA A 143 -11.69 -9.58 -10.36
CA ALA A 143 -10.95 -9.30 -11.60
C ALA A 143 -11.15 -7.84 -12.07
N ASP A 144 -10.18 -7.31 -12.79
CA ASP A 144 -10.20 -5.96 -13.33
C ASP A 144 -10.52 -4.88 -12.27
N THR A 145 -9.84 -4.97 -11.12
CA THR A 145 -9.92 -3.95 -10.08
C THR A 145 -9.03 -2.77 -10.46
N ASP A 146 -9.63 -1.65 -10.79
CA ASP A 146 -8.92 -0.45 -11.20
C ASP A 146 -8.60 0.46 -10.01
N VAL A 147 -7.34 0.88 -9.93
CA VAL A 147 -6.85 1.79 -8.90
C VAL A 147 -6.00 2.89 -9.55
N ILE A 148 -6.34 4.15 -9.30
CA ILE A 148 -5.45 5.28 -9.59
C ILE A 148 -4.33 5.26 -8.55
N VAL A 149 -3.10 5.29 -9.05
CA VAL A 149 -1.89 5.41 -8.23
C VAL A 149 -1.27 6.77 -8.47
N ILE A 150 -1.09 7.53 -7.39
CA ILE A 150 -0.38 8.82 -7.44
C ILE A 150 0.94 8.63 -6.71
N LEU A 151 2.04 8.82 -7.42
CA LEU A 151 3.40 8.66 -6.89
C LEU A 151 4.40 9.59 -7.60
N ARG A 152 5.61 9.67 -7.07
CA ARG A 152 6.71 10.44 -7.65
C ARG A 152 7.25 9.77 -8.91
N ASN A 153 7.48 10.55 -9.97
CA ASN A 153 7.93 10.01 -11.27
C ASN A 153 9.22 9.19 -11.20
N GLU A 154 10.15 9.55 -10.33
CA GLU A 154 11.41 8.82 -10.16
C GLU A 154 11.21 7.41 -9.62
N THR A 155 10.18 7.16 -8.82
CA THR A 155 9.83 5.84 -8.31
C THR A 155 9.65 4.84 -9.45
N ASN A 156 9.00 5.24 -10.56
CA ASN A 156 8.85 4.38 -11.72
C ASN A 156 10.21 3.98 -12.34
N ARG A 157 11.18 4.89 -12.37
CA ARG A 157 12.54 4.60 -12.84
C ARG A 157 13.27 3.68 -11.90
N ASN A 158 13.14 3.89 -10.58
CA ASN A 158 13.75 3.03 -9.57
C ASN A 158 13.17 1.60 -9.65
N LEU A 159 11.85 1.46 -9.82
CA LEU A 159 11.20 0.15 -10.00
C LEU A 159 11.68 -0.59 -11.26
N ALA A 160 11.94 0.15 -12.34
CA ALA A 160 12.46 -0.43 -13.59
C ALA A 160 13.91 -0.93 -13.45
N ALA A 161 14.68 -0.39 -12.52
CA ALA A 161 16.08 -0.74 -12.25
C ALA A 161 16.23 -1.90 -11.23
N LYS A 162 15.26 -2.82 -11.19
CA LYS A 162 15.30 -3.97 -10.27
C LYS A 162 16.50 -4.87 -10.51
N ASP A 163 17.09 -5.37 -9.43
CA ASP A 163 18.16 -6.35 -9.42
C ASP A 163 17.88 -7.42 -8.34
N GLY A 164 18.14 -8.69 -8.66
CA GLY A 164 17.94 -9.80 -7.72
C GLY A 164 16.54 -9.95 -7.13
N GLY A 165 15.51 -9.37 -7.77
CA GLY A 165 14.13 -9.37 -7.26
C GLY A 165 13.82 -8.23 -6.29
N GLU A 166 14.77 -7.33 -6.02
CA GLU A 166 14.61 -6.11 -5.22
C GLU A 166 14.81 -4.86 -6.08
N ALA A 167 14.38 -3.71 -5.58
CA ALA A 167 14.63 -2.42 -6.22
C ALA A 167 14.97 -1.36 -5.17
N HIS A 168 16.01 -0.59 -5.43
CA HIS A 168 16.49 0.45 -4.54
C HIS A 168 16.80 1.72 -5.31
N GLY A 169 16.59 2.84 -4.68
CA GLY A 169 16.88 4.17 -5.23
C GLY A 169 16.74 5.23 -4.16
N ASP A 170 16.92 6.49 -4.57
CA ASP A 170 16.83 7.63 -3.64
C ASP A 170 15.45 7.80 -3.01
N ASP A 171 14.42 7.26 -3.65
CA ASP A 171 13.02 7.38 -3.21
C ASP A 171 12.35 6.03 -2.98
N LEU A 172 13.03 4.92 -3.16
CA LEU A 172 12.44 3.58 -3.10
C LEU A 172 13.35 2.61 -2.36
N SER A 173 12.73 1.82 -1.49
CA SER A 173 13.26 0.53 -1.08
C SER A 173 12.15 -0.50 -1.26
N LYS A 174 12.37 -1.47 -2.17
CA LYS A 174 11.48 -2.61 -2.42
C LYS A 174 12.22 -3.90 -2.15
N LEU A 175 11.76 -4.65 -1.18
CA LEU A 175 12.42 -5.84 -0.63
C LEU A 175 11.67 -7.10 -1.03
N ASN A 176 12.39 -8.19 -1.25
CA ASN A 176 11.81 -9.53 -1.40
C ASN A 176 11.67 -10.20 -0.03
N ILE A 177 10.43 -10.43 0.41
CA ILE A 177 10.13 -10.91 1.76
C ILE A 177 10.71 -12.30 2.02
N LEU A 178 10.57 -13.21 1.06
CA LEU A 178 11.10 -14.57 1.22
C LEU A 178 12.62 -14.58 1.37
N GLN A 179 13.33 -13.79 0.57
CA GLN A 179 14.79 -13.67 0.65
C GLN A 179 15.24 -13.07 2.00
N ARG A 180 14.50 -12.08 2.52
CA ARG A 180 14.83 -11.40 3.77
C ARG A 180 14.51 -12.20 5.02
N THR A 181 13.44 -12.99 4.99
CA THR A 181 12.90 -13.64 6.20
C THR A 181 12.98 -15.17 6.18
N GLY A 182 13.19 -15.79 5.02
CA GLY A 182 13.07 -17.24 4.83
C GLY A 182 11.63 -17.77 5.03
N ALA A 183 10.62 -16.89 5.01
CA ALA A 183 9.23 -17.24 5.26
C ALA A 183 8.29 -16.66 4.21
N VAL A 184 7.19 -17.36 3.95
CA VAL A 184 6.04 -16.85 3.18
C VAL A 184 5.05 -16.20 4.13
N PHE A 185 4.65 -14.98 3.82
CA PHE A 185 3.61 -14.24 4.54
C PHE A 185 2.31 -14.33 3.75
N ALA A 186 1.31 -14.97 4.32
CA ALA A 186 0.02 -15.20 3.66
C ALA A 186 -1.11 -14.48 4.38
N LEU A 187 -2.05 -13.93 3.60
CA LEU A 187 -3.22 -13.24 4.14
C LEU A 187 -4.32 -14.25 4.47
N GLN A 188 -4.94 -14.07 5.62
CA GLN A 188 -6.13 -14.77 6.03
C GLN A 188 -7.34 -13.89 5.69
N VAL A 189 -7.89 -14.10 4.49
CA VAL A 189 -9.03 -13.37 3.93
C VAL A 189 -10.35 -13.95 4.39
#